data_dc11cd09a81700e64310c78bdc8a4b9e
#
_entry.id   dc11cd09a81700e64310c78bdc8a4b9e
#
_cell.length_a   1.000
_cell.length_b   1.000
_cell.length_c   1.000
_cell.angle_alpha   90.00
_cell.angle_beta   90.00
_cell.angle_gamma   90.00
#
_symmetry.space_group_name_H-M   'P 1'
#
loop_
_entity.id
_entity.type
_entity.pdbx_description
1 polymer ?
#
loop_
_entity_poly.entity_id
_entity_poly.type
_entity_poly.pdbx_seq_one_letter_code
_entity_poly.pdbx_strand_id
1 'polypeptide(L)'
;MLYLASRESRDSVRVVSRVGRRLPVHITALGQALLAALTDDEVDRILREPLVAYTPNSFTDKAALHRELEAVRERGWAFEREQGTEGVACVAAAVDYRIPATDAISCSMPAHLADGEELDQVAKAVVSHTQRLAATLRREGIR
;
A
#
# COMPACT_ATOMS: atom_id res chain seq x y z
N MET A 1 -6.12 1.16 -8.37
CA MET A 1 -6.14 0.02 -7.43
C MET A 1 -7.58 -0.28 -7.03
N LEU A 2 -7.96 -1.57 -6.85
CA LEU A 2 -9.31 -2.05 -6.49
C LEU A 2 -9.25 -2.81 -5.17
N TYR A 3 -10.15 -2.50 -4.24
CA TYR A 3 -10.28 -3.24 -2.97
C TYR A 3 -11.10 -4.51 -3.18
N LEU A 4 -10.51 -5.67 -2.86
CA LEU A 4 -11.13 -7.00 -3.01
C LEU A 4 -11.73 -7.51 -1.72
N ALA A 5 -11.11 -7.20 -0.57
CA ALA A 5 -11.57 -7.58 0.76
C ALA A 5 -11.22 -6.48 1.76
N SER A 6 -12.03 -6.34 2.80
CA SER A 6 -11.78 -5.44 3.91
C SER A 6 -12.34 -6.03 5.20
N ARG A 7 -11.59 -5.86 6.29
CA ARG A 7 -12.05 -6.21 7.64
C ARG A 7 -11.77 -5.03 8.56
N GLU A 8 -12.79 -4.56 9.23
CA GLU A 8 -12.71 -3.47 10.19
C GLU A 8 -12.66 -4.03 11.62
N SER A 9 -11.88 -3.41 12.48
CA SER A 9 -11.96 -3.62 13.93
C SER A 9 -13.21 -2.91 14.46
N ARG A 10 -13.75 -3.36 15.60
CA ARG A 10 -14.92 -2.73 16.23
C ARG A 10 -14.66 -1.29 16.67
N ASP A 11 -13.39 -0.97 16.98
CA ASP A 11 -12.94 0.32 17.49
C ASP A 11 -12.16 1.13 16.45
N SER A 12 -12.19 0.72 15.17
CA SER A 12 -11.40 1.37 14.13
C SER A 12 -12.04 2.68 13.67
N VAL A 13 -11.16 3.64 13.38
CA VAL A 13 -11.51 4.80 12.57
C VAL A 13 -12.10 4.27 11.26
N ARG A 14 -13.29 4.74 10.89
CA ARG A 14 -13.94 4.33 9.62
C ARG A 14 -13.06 4.71 8.44
N VAL A 15 -12.27 3.78 7.98
CA VAL A 15 -11.48 3.95 6.76
C VAL A 15 -12.39 3.72 5.57
N VAL A 16 -12.31 4.60 4.59
CA VAL A 16 -13.19 4.63 3.42
C VAL A 16 -12.91 3.49 2.42
N SER A 17 -12.17 2.45 2.84
CA SER A 17 -11.80 1.29 2.02
C SER A 17 -12.91 0.23 2.03
N ARG A 18 -13.91 0.40 1.15
CA ARG A 18 -14.96 -0.62 0.95
C ARG A 18 -14.61 -1.51 -0.24
N VAL A 19 -14.93 -2.81 -0.13
CA VAL A 19 -14.86 -3.76 -1.25
C VAL A 19 -15.54 -3.18 -2.50
N GLY A 20 -14.88 -3.32 -3.64
CA GLY A 20 -15.35 -2.76 -4.92
C GLY A 20 -14.94 -1.31 -5.19
N ARG A 21 -14.42 -0.59 -4.20
CA ARG A 21 -13.94 0.78 -4.40
C ARG A 21 -12.61 0.81 -5.16
N ARG A 22 -12.45 1.82 -6.01
CA ARG A 22 -11.20 2.12 -6.72
C ARG A 22 -10.61 3.41 -6.16
N LEU A 23 -9.32 3.40 -5.85
CA LEU A 23 -8.56 4.58 -5.46
C LEU A 23 -7.30 4.72 -6.33
N PRO A 24 -6.79 5.95 -6.52
CA PRO A 24 -5.52 6.18 -7.19
C PRO A 24 -4.38 5.45 -6.47
N VAL A 25 -3.42 4.96 -7.24
CA VAL A 25 -2.31 4.17 -6.69
C VAL A 25 -1.30 5.01 -5.92
N HIS A 26 -1.13 6.28 -6.29
CA HIS A 26 -0.12 7.17 -5.69
C HIS A 26 -0.46 7.67 -4.29
N ILE A 27 -1.75 7.63 -3.88
CA ILE A 27 -2.20 8.11 -2.56
C ILE A 27 -2.47 6.99 -1.56
N THR A 28 -2.14 5.76 -1.88
CA THR A 28 -2.44 4.61 -1.01
C THR A 28 -1.23 3.73 -0.82
N ALA A 29 -1.00 3.25 0.40
CA ALA A 29 0.08 2.30 0.67
C ALA A 29 -0.04 1.02 -0.19
N LEU A 30 -1.27 0.50 -0.39
CA LEU A 30 -1.51 -0.64 -1.30
C LEU A 30 -1.03 -0.36 -2.73
N GLY A 31 -1.36 0.82 -3.26
CA GLY A 31 -0.95 1.24 -4.59
C GLY A 31 0.56 1.40 -4.70
N GLN A 32 1.20 2.03 -3.72
CA GLN A 32 2.65 2.20 -3.67
C GLN A 32 3.38 0.86 -3.54
N ALA A 33 2.87 -0.08 -2.73
CA ALA A 33 3.43 -1.44 -2.64
C ALA A 33 3.37 -2.19 -3.99
N LEU A 34 2.26 -2.05 -4.74
CA LEU A 34 2.12 -2.66 -6.06
C LEU A 34 2.98 -1.96 -7.12
N LEU A 35 3.07 -0.62 -7.09
CA LEU A 35 3.95 0.13 -7.98
C LEU A 35 5.43 -0.21 -7.75
N ALA A 36 5.84 -0.41 -6.50
CA ALA A 36 7.21 -0.81 -6.18
C ALA A 36 7.60 -2.20 -6.75
N ALA A 37 6.63 -3.06 -7.04
CA ALA A 37 6.85 -4.35 -7.69
C ALA A 37 7.07 -4.26 -9.22
N LEU A 38 6.93 -3.06 -9.79
CA LEU A 38 7.09 -2.78 -11.22
C LEU A 38 8.43 -2.09 -11.50
N THR A 39 8.84 -2.10 -12.77
CA THR A 39 9.94 -1.25 -13.25
C THR A 39 9.49 0.22 -13.34
N ASP A 40 10.44 1.15 -13.31
CA ASP A 40 10.13 2.58 -13.38
C ASP A 40 9.40 2.95 -14.69
N ASP A 41 9.77 2.32 -15.81
CA ASP A 41 9.07 2.50 -17.08
C ASP A 41 7.61 2.03 -17.04
N GLU A 42 7.31 0.96 -16.31
CA GLU A 42 5.95 0.47 -16.11
C GLU A 42 5.16 1.39 -15.19
N VAL A 43 5.79 1.89 -14.13
CA VAL A 43 5.21 2.88 -13.23
C VAL A 43 4.82 4.13 -14.02
N ASP A 44 5.70 4.67 -14.86
CA ASP A 44 5.43 5.87 -15.66
C ASP A 44 4.29 5.69 -16.67
N ARG A 45 4.13 4.49 -17.21
CA ARG A 45 2.98 4.17 -18.09
C ARG A 45 1.65 4.12 -17.34
N ILE A 46 1.66 3.75 -16.06
CA ILE A 46 0.45 3.67 -15.22
C ILE A 46 0.08 5.04 -14.66
N LEU A 47 1.08 5.83 -14.26
CA LEU A 47 0.88 7.13 -13.65
C LEU A 47 0.53 8.18 -14.70
N ARG A 48 -0.73 8.58 -14.73
CA ARG A 48 -1.19 9.69 -15.55
C ARG A 48 -0.94 11.01 -14.83
N GLU A 49 -0.36 11.96 -15.54
CA GLU A 49 -0.21 13.33 -15.04
C GLU A 49 -1.44 14.19 -15.36
N PRO A 50 -1.74 15.17 -14.51
CA PRO A 50 -1.10 15.44 -13.21
C PRO A 50 -1.53 14.44 -12.14
N LEU A 51 -0.66 14.18 -11.14
CA LEU A 51 -1.03 13.43 -9.94
C LEU A 51 -1.93 14.32 -9.09
N VAL A 52 -3.17 13.91 -8.92
CA VAL A 52 -4.18 14.71 -8.20
C VAL A 52 -3.98 14.57 -6.70
N ALA A 53 -3.85 15.70 -5.99
CA ALA A 53 -3.81 15.73 -4.53
C ALA A 53 -5.20 15.48 -3.95
N TYR A 54 -5.28 14.63 -2.94
CA TYR A 54 -6.48 14.38 -2.13
C TYR A 54 -6.38 15.05 -0.76
N THR A 55 -5.15 15.24 -0.30
CA THR A 55 -4.79 15.94 0.92
C THR A 55 -3.52 16.76 0.66
N PRO A 56 -3.12 17.65 1.58
CA PRO A 56 -1.83 18.33 1.48
C PRO A 56 -0.61 17.40 1.44
N ASN A 57 -0.75 16.17 1.93
CA ASN A 57 0.34 15.19 2.00
C ASN A 57 0.41 14.25 0.78
N SER A 58 -0.54 14.35 -0.16
CA SER A 58 -0.54 13.53 -1.39
C SER A 58 0.67 13.83 -2.25
N PHE A 59 1.26 12.80 -2.87
CA PHE A 59 2.26 13.00 -3.92
C PHE A 59 1.63 13.69 -5.13
N THR A 60 2.23 14.80 -5.57
CA THR A 60 1.87 15.52 -6.79
C THR A 60 3.01 15.56 -7.81
N ASP A 61 4.19 15.10 -7.39
CA ASP A 61 5.40 15.01 -8.20
C ASP A 61 5.83 13.54 -8.36
N LYS A 62 6.00 13.10 -9.61
CA LYS A 62 6.44 11.74 -9.93
C LYS A 62 7.83 11.43 -9.38
N ALA A 63 8.76 12.39 -9.41
CA ALA A 63 10.10 12.15 -8.91
C ALA A 63 10.11 11.89 -7.39
N ALA A 64 9.24 12.58 -6.64
CA ALA A 64 9.07 12.31 -5.22
C ALA A 64 8.45 10.91 -4.98
N LEU A 65 7.48 10.52 -5.78
CA LEU A 65 6.89 9.18 -5.71
C LEU A 65 7.92 8.09 -6.06
N HIS A 66 8.72 8.26 -7.12
CA HIS A 66 9.78 7.29 -7.47
C HIS A 66 10.78 7.08 -6.33
N ARG A 67 11.23 8.16 -5.65
CA ARG A 67 12.09 8.03 -4.46
C ARG A 67 11.44 7.22 -3.35
N GLU A 68 10.15 7.43 -3.12
CA GLU A 68 9.41 6.60 -2.15
C GLU A 68 9.32 5.14 -2.60
N LEU A 69 9.09 4.88 -3.89
CA LEU A 69 9.05 3.51 -4.41
C LEU A 69 10.40 2.78 -4.27
N GLU A 70 11.52 3.49 -4.43
CA GLU A 70 12.85 2.93 -4.14
C GLU A 70 12.98 2.55 -2.66
N ALA A 71 12.58 3.43 -1.74
CA ALA A 71 12.57 3.12 -0.32
C ALA A 71 11.63 1.94 0.03
N VAL A 72 10.49 1.81 -0.65
CA VAL A 72 9.59 0.65 -0.52
C VAL A 72 10.27 -0.63 -0.97
N ARG A 73 10.99 -0.62 -2.09
CA ARG A 73 11.75 -1.78 -2.59
C ARG A 73 12.83 -2.21 -1.60
N GLU A 74 13.53 -1.26 -0.97
CA GLU A 74 14.58 -1.53 0.00
C GLU A 74 14.05 -2.13 1.31
N ARG A 75 12.99 -1.54 1.87
CA ARG A 75 12.45 -1.99 3.18
C ARG A 75 11.41 -3.11 3.08
N GLY A 76 10.84 -3.35 1.90
CA GLY A 76 9.88 -4.42 1.63
C GLY A 76 8.41 -4.08 1.97
N TRP A 77 8.10 -2.85 2.33
CA TRP A 77 6.73 -2.40 2.65
C TRP A 77 6.55 -0.91 2.36
N ALA A 78 5.35 -0.53 2.00
CA ALA A 78 4.94 0.84 1.74
C ALA A 78 4.30 1.45 2.99
N PHE A 79 4.54 2.74 3.18
CA PHE A 79 3.91 3.54 4.22
C PHE A 79 3.35 4.83 3.63
N GLU A 80 2.10 5.12 3.93
CA GLU A 80 1.53 6.42 3.66
C GLU A 80 0.93 7.01 4.93
N ARG A 81 1.10 8.30 5.11
CA ARG A 81 0.50 9.05 6.20
C ARG A 81 -0.32 10.18 5.63
N GLU A 82 -1.65 10.10 5.81
CA GLU A 82 -2.59 11.15 5.42
C GLU A 82 -2.54 11.54 3.93
N GLN A 83 -2.01 10.68 3.05
CA GLN A 83 -1.96 10.98 1.61
C GLN A 83 -3.31 10.80 0.93
N GLY A 84 -4.10 9.86 1.36
CA GLY A 84 -5.44 9.59 0.82
C GLY A 84 -6.57 10.13 1.70
N THR A 85 -6.35 10.20 3.01
CA THR A 85 -7.36 10.63 4.00
C THR A 85 -6.66 11.21 5.22
N GLU A 86 -7.03 12.41 5.62
CA GLU A 86 -6.50 13.05 6.83
C GLU A 86 -6.81 12.20 8.08
N GLY A 87 -5.89 12.17 9.03
CA GLY A 87 -5.99 11.38 10.27
C GLY A 87 -5.73 9.89 10.11
N VAL A 88 -5.44 9.40 8.90
CA VAL A 88 -5.21 7.98 8.61
C VAL A 88 -3.80 7.75 8.09
N ALA A 89 -3.15 6.71 8.59
CA ALA A 89 -1.93 6.17 8.02
C ALA A 89 -2.13 4.70 7.66
N CYS A 90 -1.41 4.22 6.65
CA CYS A 90 -1.49 2.84 6.20
C CYS A 90 -0.11 2.26 5.95
N VAL A 91 0.06 1.00 6.33
CA VAL A 91 1.20 0.16 5.95
C VAL A 91 0.70 -0.89 4.98
N ALA A 92 1.44 -1.17 3.91
CA ALA A 92 1.10 -2.21 2.96
C ALA A 92 2.34 -2.97 2.49
N ALA A 93 2.15 -4.23 2.10
CA ALA A 93 3.16 -5.01 1.41
C ALA A 93 2.52 -5.80 0.26
N ALA A 94 3.26 -5.98 -0.81
CA ALA A 94 2.85 -6.78 -1.95
C ALA A 94 2.85 -8.28 -1.59
N VAL A 95 1.91 -9.04 -2.17
CA VAL A 95 1.84 -10.49 -2.06
C VAL A 95 2.54 -11.09 -3.28
N ASP A 96 3.78 -11.48 -3.12
CA ASP A 96 4.68 -11.87 -4.21
C ASP A 96 4.55 -13.34 -4.67
N TYR A 97 3.33 -13.87 -4.73
CA TYR A 97 3.10 -15.21 -5.27
C TYR A 97 3.26 -15.30 -6.80
N ARG A 98 3.28 -14.16 -7.47
CA ARG A 98 3.60 -13.98 -8.91
C ARG A 98 4.50 -12.75 -9.12
N ILE A 99 5.14 -12.67 -10.28
CA ILE A 99 6.02 -11.56 -10.67
C ILE A 99 5.51 -10.96 -12.00
N PRO A 100 5.22 -9.65 -12.06
CA PRO A 100 5.14 -8.74 -10.92
C PRO A 100 3.95 -9.07 -10.00
N ALA A 101 4.03 -8.66 -8.74
CA ALA A 101 2.94 -8.81 -7.80
C ALA A 101 1.71 -7.98 -8.23
N THR A 102 0.53 -8.60 -8.15
CA THR A 102 -0.75 -7.96 -8.52
C THR A 102 -1.65 -7.70 -7.33
N ASP A 103 -1.31 -8.26 -6.18
CA ASP A 103 -2.09 -8.18 -4.96
C ASP A 103 -1.24 -7.66 -3.81
N ALA A 104 -1.86 -6.96 -2.86
CA ALA A 104 -1.22 -6.43 -1.67
C ALA A 104 -2.17 -6.50 -0.47
N ILE A 105 -1.61 -6.53 0.73
CA ILE A 105 -2.35 -6.42 1.99
C ILE A 105 -1.94 -5.12 2.67
N SER A 106 -2.89 -4.42 3.29
CA SER A 106 -2.60 -3.25 4.12
C SER A 106 -3.29 -3.33 5.47
N CYS A 107 -2.71 -2.61 6.42
CA CYS A 107 -3.31 -2.26 7.69
C CYS A 107 -3.38 -0.75 7.80
N SER A 108 -4.57 -0.24 8.13
CA SER A 108 -4.80 1.19 8.40
C SER A 108 -4.83 1.44 9.90
N MET A 109 -4.27 2.55 10.33
CA MET A 109 -4.20 2.98 11.71
C MET A 109 -4.39 4.50 11.83
N PRO A 110 -4.76 5.04 13.01
CA PRO A 110 -4.76 6.47 13.24
C PRO A 110 -3.37 7.08 12.99
N ALA A 111 -3.30 8.19 12.24
CA ALA A 111 -2.02 8.79 11.85
C ALA A 111 -1.15 9.20 13.05
N HIS A 112 -1.76 9.57 14.19
CA HIS A 112 -1.04 9.96 15.42
C HIS A 112 -0.41 8.78 16.15
N LEU A 113 -0.77 7.53 15.81
CA LEU A 113 -0.16 6.30 16.36
C LEU A 113 0.86 5.68 15.38
N ALA A 114 0.98 6.22 14.17
CA ALA A 114 1.75 5.62 13.10
C ALA A 114 3.23 6.02 13.14
N ASP A 115 3.89 5.83 14.27
CA ASP A 115 5.35 6.02 14.40
C ASP A 115 5.95 5.06 15.44
N GLY A 116 7.29 5.10 15.56
CA GLY A 116 8.03 4.32 16.54
C GLY A 116 7.71 2.84 16.52
N GLU A 117 7.59 2.26 17.73
CA GLU A 117 7.39 0.83 17.92
C GLU A 117 6.04 0.33 17.36
N GLU A 118 4.99 1.13 17.42
CA GLU A 118 3.67 0.75 16.89
C GLU A 118 3.69 0.58 15.38
N LEU A 119 4.32 1.51 14.67
CA LEU A 119 4.49 1.40 13.22
C LEU A 119 5.32 0.16 12.86
N ASP A 120 6.42 -0.09 13.57
CA ASP A 120 7.27 -1.26 13.34
C ASP A 120 6.53 -2.58 13.54
N GLN A 121 5.70 -2.68 14.58
CA GLN A 121 4.89 -3.87 14.84
C GLN A 121 3.87 -4.12 13.74
N VAL A 122 3.19 -3.07 13.29
CA VAL A 122 2.23 -3.17 12.17
C VAL A 122 2.94 -3.56 10.89
N ALA A 123 4.09 -2.96 10.57
CA ALA A 123 4.87 -3.29 9.38
C ALA A 123 5.32 -4.76 9.39
N LYS A 124 5.87 -5.24 10.50
CA LYS A 124 6.26 -6.66 10.66
C LYS A 124 5.07 -7.60 10.49
N ALA A 125 3.91 -7.26 11.07
CA ALA A 125 2.70 -8.07 10.95
C ALA A 125 2.22 -8.13 9.49
N VAL A 126 2.14 -6.99 8.79
CA VAL A 126 1.72 -6.93 7.39
C VAL A 126 2.65 -7.76 6.51
N VAL A 127 3.97 -7.57 6.62
CA VAL A 127 4.98 -8.33 5.85
C VAL A 127 4.86 -9.83 6.14
N SER A 128 4.75 -10.24 7.40
CA SER A 128 4.61 -11.65 7.78
C SER A 128 3.34 -12.29 7.16
N HIS A 129 2.22 -11.56 7.18
CA HIS A 129 0.97 -12.08 6.62
C HIS A 129 0.99 -12.15 5.09
N THR A 130 1.60 -11.20 4.39
CA THR A 130 1.77 -11.27 2.93
C THR A 130 2.65 -12.44 2.53
N GLN A 131 3.76 -12.68 3.23
CA GLN A 131 4.65 -13.82 2.96
C GLN A 131 3.94 -15.17 3.17
N ARG A 132 3.17 -15.31 4.26
CA ARG A 132 2.38 -16.51 4.55
C ARG A 132 1.30 -16.74 3.48
N LEU A 133 0.61 -15.69 3.07
CA LEU A 133 -0.39 -15.79 2.00
C LEU A 133 0.28 -16.18 0.68
N ALA A 134 1.38 -15.54 0.29
CA ALA A 134 2.12 -15.88 -0.92
C ALA A 134 2.57 -17.35 -0.93
N ALA A 135 3.09 -17.83 0.19
CA ALA A 135 3.49 -19.25 0.33
C ALA A 135 2.28 -20.20 0.16
N THR A 136 1.13 -19.83 0.74
CA THR A 136 -0.11 -20.62 0.59
C THR A 136 -0.57 -20.64 -0.86
N LEU A 137 -0.67 -19.48 -1.52
CA LEU A 137 -1.11 -19.38 -2.91
C LEU A 137 -0.21 -20.18 -3.87
N ARG A 138 1.12 -20.12 -3.68
CA ARG A 138 2.07 -20.93 -4.47
C ARG A 138 1.85 -22.42 -4.26
N ARG A 139 1.61 -22.86 -3.02
CA ARG A 139 1.36 -24.28 -2.70
C ARG A 139 0.07 -24.79 -3.34
N GLU A 140 -0.96 -23.95 -3.40
CA GLU A 140 -2.24 -24.27 -4.06
C GLU A 140 -2.18 -24.11 -5.61
N GLY A 141 -1.00 -23.82 -6.17
CA GLY A 141 -0.79 -23.67 -7.61
C GLY A 141 -1.39 -22.39 -8.21
N ILE A 142 -1.77 -21.44 -7.40
CA ILE A 142 -2.28 -20.13 -7.83
C ILE A 142 -1.09 -19.27 -8.29
N ARG A 143 -1.19 -18.78 -9.54
CA ARG A 143 -0.15 -17.99 -10.21
C ARG A 143 -0.77 -16.75 -10.87
#